data_22f4314dca025363811494e606c22ebe
#
_entry.id   22f4314dca025363811494e606c22ebe
#
_cell.length_a   1.000
_cell.length_b   1.000
_cell.length_c   1.000
_cell.angle_alpha   90.00
_cell.angle_beta   90.00
_cell.angle_gamma   90.00
#
_symmetry.space_group_name_H-M   'P 1'
#
loop_
_entity.id
_entity.type
_entity.pdbx_description
1 polymer ?
#
loop_
_entity_poly.entity_id
_entity_poly.type
_entity_poly.pdbx_seq_one_letter_code
_entity_poly.pdbx_strand_id
1 'polypeptide(L)'
;MSAPILQIRCLNVAYRSRRGRLRALRDVHLDIPANRIVGIVGESGCGKSTLISTILGLLAPNAEVASGGSIQFDGLDLLKATVADWTRIRGPRIATVFQDPMTSLNPVMSIATQMIDIQYRTSEPAAEKRRRAVEMLDRVGIPDAAVRIDEYAHRFSGGMRQRIAIAMALLMRPSLLIADEPTTALDVTLEAQIVHLLKSLKRELDGSILFVSHNLGLIAELCDEVVVMYAGEVVEHATVRDLFHRPRHPYTRLLLACDPARVAEGGGPLQTIPGGLPDLAALPQGCVFRSRCPDGIDACQAQQPMRPAAADHEVRCVRAVHHG
;
A
#
# COMPACT_ATOMS: atom_id res chain seq x y z
N MET A 1 -9.20 -14.42 16.45
CA MET A 1 -8.67 -13.40 15.52
C MET A 1 -9.76 -12.36 15.32
N SER A 2 -9.46 -11.06 15.47
CA SER A 2 -10.43 -9.98 15.19
C SER A 2 -10.80 -9.99 13.70
N ALA A 3 -12.03 -9.57 13.36
CA ALA A 3 -12.45 -9.47 11.97
C ALA A 3 -11.53 -8.48 11.22
N PRO A 4 -11.19 -8.74 9.96
CA PRO A 4 -10.37 -7.83 9.16
C PRO A 4 -11.13 -6.52 8.89
N ILE A 5 -10.40 -5.40 8.89
CA ILE A 5 -10.97 -4.06 8.62
C ILE A 5 -11.35 -3.90 7.14
N LEU A 6 -10.60 -4.54 6.25
CA LEU A 6 -10.84 -4.57 4.81
C LEU A 6 -10.73 -5.99 4.30
N GLN A 7 -11.70 -6.41 3.48
CA GLN A 7 -11.68 -7.72 2.82
C GLN A 7 -11.89 -7.55 1.32
N ILE A 8 -11.00 -8.11 0.52
CA ILE A 8 -11.09 -8.12 -0.94
C ILE A 8 -11.30 -9.55 -1.40
N ARG A 9 -12.28 -9.78 -2.28
CA ARG A 9 -12.59 -11.10 -2.85
C ARG A 9 -12.79 -10.98 -4.35
N CYS A 10 -12.16 -11.90 -5.10
CA CYS A 10 -12.30 -12.06 -6.56
C CYS A 10 -12.17 -10.73 -7.33
N LEU A 11 -11.31 -9.81 -6.89
CA LEU A 11 -11.19 -8.50 -7.49
C LEU A 11 -10.44 -8.59 -8.83
N ASN A 12 -11.10 -8.14 -9.90
CA ASN A 12 -10.55 -8.08 -11.23
C ASN A 12 -10.75 -6.67 -11.80
N VAL A 13 -9.67 -6.04 -12.25
CA VAL A 13 -9.69 -4.70 -12.84
C VAL A 13 -8.90 -4.68 -14.14
N ALA A 14 -9.48 -4.09 -15.17
CA ALA A 14 -8.82 -3.90 -16.46
C ALA A 14 -8.98 -2.45 -16.94
N TYR A 15 -8.02 -1.97 -17.72
CA TYR A 15 -8.10 -0.68 -18.41
C TYR A 15 -8.32 -0.88 -19.92
N ARG A 16 -9.23 -0.11 -20.49
CA ARG A 16 -9.36 -0.01 -21.95
C ARG A 16 -8.21 0.81 -22.49
N SER A 17 -7.47 0.27 -23.44
CA SER A 17 -6.38 0.96 -24.14
C SER A 17 -6.46 0.75 -25.64
N ARG A 18 -5.67 1.50 -26.40
CA ARG A 18 -5.54 1.30 -27.87
C ARG A 18 -4.98 -0.09 -28.24
N ARG A 19 -4.25 -0.75 -27.32
CA ARG A 19 -3.68 -2.08 -27.47
C ARG A 19 -4.61 -3.21 -26.99
N GLY A 20 -5.85 -2.87 -26.62
CA GLY A 20 -6.80 -3.80 -26.06
C GLY A 20 -7.03 -3.62 -24.57
N ARG A 21 -7.53 -4.65 -23.93
CA ARG A 21 -7.89 -4.64 -22.50
C ARG A 21 -6.68 -5.05 -21.66
N LEU A 22 -6.12 -4.11 -20.89
CA LEU A 22 -4.98 -4.35 -19.98
C LEU A 22 -5.53 -4.85 -18.64
N ARG A 23 -5.23 -6.09 -18.27
CA ARG A 23 -5.68 -6.71 -17.02
C ARG A 23 -4.73 -6.30 -15.88
N ALA A 24 -5.06 -5.23 -15.19
CA ALA A 24 -4.22 -4.68 -14.12
C ALA A 24 -4.35 -5.42 -12.80
N LEU A 25 -5.53 -5.98 -12.49
CA LEU A 25 -5.73 -6.88 -11.35
C LEU A 25 -6.46 -8.14 -11.82
N ARG A 26 -6.03 -9.30 -11.32
CA ARG A 26 -6.58 -10.60 -11.67
C ARG A 26 -6.78 -11.44 -10.41
N ASP A 27 -8.04 -11.75 -10.09
CA ASP A 27 -8.46 -12.62 -8.99
C ASP A 27 -7.72 -12.28 -7.68
N VAL A 28 -7.76 -10.99 -7.30
CA VAL A 28 -7.12 -10.54 -6.07
C VAL A 28 -8.01 -10.88 -4.88
N HIS A 29 -7.42 -11.58 -3.93
CA HIS A 29 -7.96 -11.86 -2.60
C HIS A 29 -6.99 -11.28 -1.58
N LEU A 30 -7.49 -10.49 -0.63
CA LEU A 30 -6.66 -9.85 0.38
C LEU A 30 -7.50 -9.50 1.60
N ASP A 31 -7.01 -9.80 2.78
CA ASP A 31 -7.54 -9.35 4.05
C ASP A 31 -6.54 -8.40 4.74
N ILE A 32 -7.02 -7.27 5.20
CA ILE A 32 -6.26 -6.37 6.06
C ILE A 32 -6.79 -6.55 7.48
N PRO A 33 -6.04 -7.18 8.38
CA PRO A 33 -6.46 -7.37 9.77
C PRO A 33 -6.57 -6.02 10.49
N ALA A 34 -7.47 -5.95 11.47
CA ALA A 34 -7.57 -4.78 12.34
C ALA A 34 -6.29 -4.61 13.17
N ASN A 35 -5.89 -3.36 13.37
CA ASN A 35 -4.71 -2.99 14.18
C ASN A 35 -3.37 -3.60 13.73
N ARG A 36 -3.21 -3.85 12.42
CA ARG A 36 -1.98 -4.36 11.81
C ARG A 36 -1.43 -3.40 10.77
N ILE A 37 -0.13 -3.52 10.52
CA ILE A 37 0.54 -2.89 9.39
C ILE A 37 0.79 -3.97 8.34
N VAL A 38 0.11 -3.87 7.20
CA VAL A 38 0.26 -4.79 6.07
C VAL A 38 1.05 -4.11 4.97
N GLY A 39 2.19 -4.70 4.63
CA GLY A 39 3.05 -4.25 3.54
C GLY A 39 2.59 -4.81 2.19
N ILE A 40 2.63 -4.03 1.13
CA ILE A 40 2.49 -4.52 -0.25
C ILE A 40 3.79 -4.26 -1.00
N VAL A 41 4.36 -5.33 -1.57
CA VAL A 41 5.58 -5.27 -2.37
C VAL A 41 5.39 -5.89 -3.75
N GLY A 42 6.27 -5.55 -4.67
CA GLY A 42 6.32 -6.11 -6.03
C GLY A 42 6.91 -5.13 -7.02
N GLU A 43 7.32 -5.61 -8.19
CA GLU A 43 7.91 -4.80 -9.26
C GLU A 43 7.00 -3.64 -9.67
N SER A 44 7.58 -2.56 -10.24
CA SER A 44 6.80 -1.47 -10.82
C SER A 44 5.85 -2.01 -11.90
N GLY A 45 4.60 -1.55 -11.92
CA GLY A 45 3.57 -2.03 -12.84
C GLY A 45 2.88 -3.35 -12.44
N CYS A 46 3.18 -3.96 -11.27
CA CYS A 46 2.51 -5.18 -10.84
C CYS A 46 1.06 -5.00 -10.35
N GLY A 47 0.51 -3.75 -10.31
CA GLY A 47 -0.89 -3.48 -9.96
C GLY A 47 -1.15 -2.80 -8.62
N LYS A 48 -0.12 -2.47 -7.81
CA LYS A 48 -0.26 -1.85 -6.47
C LYS A 48 -1.12 -0.58 -6.50
N SER A 49 -0.77 0.39 -7.35
CA SER A 49 -1.51 1.65 -7.45
C SER A 49 -2.95 1.46 -7.99
N THR A 50 -3.17 0.45 -8.85
CA THR A 50 -4.53 0.08 -9.28
C THR A 50 -5.34 -0.46 -8.12
N LEU A 51 -4.75 -1.30 -7.27
CA LEU A 51 -5.40 -1.83 -6.07
C LEU A 51 -5.79 -0.70 -5.11
N ILE A 52 -4.87 0.22 -4.81
CA ILE A 52 -5.13 1.40 -3.97
C ILE A 52 -6.24 2.25 -4.58
N SER A 53 -6.16 2.59 -5.87
CA SER A 53 -7.17 3.39 -6.56
C SER A 53 -8.55 2.73 -6.53
N THR A 54 -8.60 1.38 -6.59
CA THR A 54 -9.86 0.64 -6.48
C THR A 54 -10.43 0.72 -5.06
N ILE A 55 -9.61 0.52 -4.03
CA ILE A 55 -10.02 0.66 -2.62
C ILE A 55 -10.53 2.07 -2.33
N LEU A 56 -9.93 3.09 -2.93
CA LEU A 56 -10.31 4.49 -2.75
C LEU A 56 -11.48 4.95 -3.64
N GLY A 57 -11.95 4.10 -4.59
CA GLY A 57 -12.94 4.50 -5.59
C GLY A 57 -12.44 5.62 -6.53
N LEU A 58 -11.13 5.64 -6.83
CA LEU A 58 -10.45 6.65 -7.65
C LEU A 58 -9.92 6.07 -8.95
N LEU A 59 -10.54 5.02 -9.47
CA LEU A 59 -10.17 4.44 -10.76
C LEU A 59 -10.40 5.45 -11.90
N ALA A 60 -9.51 5.41 -12.88
CA ALA A 60 -9.67 6.23 -14.10
C ALA A 60 -10.94 5.84 -14.87
N PRO A 61 -11.54 6.77 -15.66
CA PRO A 61 -12.79 6.51 -16.37
C PRO A 61 -12.75 5.36 -17.38
N ASN A 62 -11.54 4.98 -17.86
CA ASN A 62 -11.32 3.85 -18.77
C ASN A 62 -11.10 2.52 -18.04
N ALA A 63 -11.17 2.50 -16.70
CA ALA A 63 -11.09 1.28 -15.91
C ALA A 63 -12.43 0.55 -15.85
N GLU A 64 -12.36 -0.77 -15.85
CA GLU A 64 -13.48 -1.69 -15.72
C GLU A 64 -13.24 -2.63 -14.54
N VAL A 65 -14.16 -2.64 -13.58
CA VAL A 65 -14.19 -3.65 -12.52
C VAL A 65 -15.13 -4.76 -12.96
N ALA A 66 -14.65 -6.02 -12.97
CA ALA A 66 -15.50 -7.14 -13.34
C ALA A 66 -16.56 -7.40 -12.26
N SER A 67 -17.74 -7.88 -12.70
CA SER A 67 -18.80 -8.35 -11.80
C SER A 67 -18.34 -9.57 -10.98
N GLY A 68 -18.82 -9.69 -9.74
CA GLY A 68 -18.52 -10.81 -8.85
C GLY A 68 -17.39 -10.54 -7.85
N GLY A 69 -16.61 -9.47 -8.01
CA GLY A 69 -15.68 -9.02 -6.98
C GLY A 69 -16.36 -8.19 -5.88
N SER A 70 -15.74 -8.11 -4.71
CA SER A 70 -16.18 -7.25 -3.61
C SER A 70 -15.00 -6.67 -2.84
N ILE A 71 -15.21 -5.48 -2.26
CA ILE A 71 -14.29 -4.85 -1.31
C ILE A 71 -15.12 -4.45 -0.09
N GLN A 72 -15.10 -5.27 0.95
CA GLN A 72 -15.82 -5.01 2.19
C GLN A 72 -14.96 -4.18 3.13
N PHE A 73 -15.44 -3.03 3.54
CA PHE A 73 -14.84 -2.17 4.54
C PHE A 73 -15.88 -1.79 5.57
N ASP A 74 -15.71 -2.24 6.80
CA ASP A 74 -16.63 -1.94 7.91
C ASP A 74 -18.10 -2.22 7.56
N GLY A 75 -18.35 -3.37 6.91
CA GLY A 75 -19.69 -3.82 6.51
C GLY A 75 -20.26 -3.17 5.23
N LEU A 76 -19.50 -2.28 4.57
CA LEU A 76 -19.89 -1.66 3.30
C LEU A 76 -19.06 -2.21 2.14
N ASP A 77 -19.72 -2.58 1.04
CA ASP A 77 -19.03 -2.92 -0.21
C ASP A 77 -18.64 -1.64 -0.96
N LEU A 78 -17.35 -1.32 -0.95
CA LEU A 78 -16.80 -0.11 -1.56
C LEU A 78 -17.02 -0.04 -3.08
N LEU A 79 -17.17 -1.19 -3.76
CA LEU A 79 -17.49 -1.22 -5.19
C LEU A 79 -18.91 -0.75 -5.50
N LYS A 80 -19.78 -0.74 -4.50
CA LYS A 80 -21.19 -0.29 -4.59
C LYS A 80 -21.46 1.00 -3.84
N ALA A 81 -20.41 1.61 -3.25
CA ALA A 81 -20.53 2.81 -2.44
C ALA A 81 -21.04 4.00 -3.26
N THR A 82 -22.03 4.70 -2.71
CA THR A 82 -22.60 5.93 -3.27
C THR A 82 -21.68 7.14 -3.01
N VAL A 83 -21.96 8.26 -3.67
CA VAL A 83 -21.25 9.53 -3.39
C VAL A 83 -21.37 9.92 -1.91
N ALA A 84 -22.54 9.71 -1.30
CA ALA A 84 -22.77 9.99 0.11
C ALA A 84 -21.92 9.08 1.02
N ASP A 85 -21.75 7.80 0.66
CA ASP A 85 -20.89 6.86 1.40
C ASP A 85 -19.43 7.30 1.30
N TRP A 86 -18.97 7.64 0.11
CA TRP A 86 -17.60 8.11 -0.10
C TRP A 86 -17.28 9.38 0.69
N THR A 87 -18.23 10.31 0.81
CA THR A 87 -18.09 11.51 1.65
C THR A 87 -17.90 11.16 3.13
N ARG A 88 -18.47 10.05 3.59
CA ARG A 88 -18.32 9.57 4.98
C ARG A 88 -17.05 8.78 5.22
N ILE A 89 -16.50 8.14 4.17
CA ILE A 89 -15.38 7.21 4.27
C ILE A 89 -14.05 7.93 4.06
N ARG A 90 -13.91 8.68 2.95
CA ARG A 90 -12.64 9.31 2.59
C ARG A 90 -12.29 10.42 3.59
N GLY A 91 -11.09 10.32 4.15
CA GLY A 91 -10.59 11.13 5.24
C GLY A 91 -10.92 10.54 6.62
N PRO A 92 -12.18 10.55 7.08
CA PRO A 92 -12.53 10.11 8.43
C PRO A 92 -12.32 8.61 8.72
N ARG A 93 -12.46 7.76 7.70
CA ARG A 93 -12.37 6.30 7.88
C ARG A 93 -11.22 5.69 7.10
N ILE A 94 -11.00 6.13 5.87
CA ILE A 94 -9.85 5.76 5.03
C ILE A 94 -9.13 7.05 4.68
N ALA A 95 -7.90 7.22 5.15
CA ALA A 95 -7.02 8.31 4.77
C ALA A 95 -5.86 7.79 3.91
N THR A 96 -5.28 8.64 3.09
CA THR A 96 -4.21 8.26 2.18
C THR A 96 -3.08 9.29 2.20
N VAL A 97 -1.86 8.78 2.27
CA VAL A 97 -0.63 9.53 1.99
C VAL A 97 -0.13 9.07 0.62
N PHE A 98 -0.13 9.97 -0.36
CA PHE A 98 0.31 9.67 -1.72
C PHE A 98 1.82 9.79 -1.87
N GLN A 99 2.36 9.18 -2.92
CA GLN A 99 3.78 9.11 -3.26
C GLN A 99 4.45 10.48 -3.42
N ASP A 100 3.76 11.46 -4.02
CA ASP A 100 4.30 12.79 -4.28
C ASP A 100 3.74 13.84 -3.30
N PRO A 101 4.54 14.26 -2.29
CA PRO A 101 4.11 15.29 -1.35
C PRO A 101 3.96 16.68 -2.00
N MET A 102 4.51 16.88 -3.21
CA MET A 102 4.40 18.16 -3.92
C MET A 102 2.99 18.38 -4.47
N THR A 103 2.30 17.30 -4.82
CA THR A 103 0.91 17.34 -5.32
C THR A 103 -0.13 17.17 -4.22
N SER A 104 0.27 16.74 -3.02
CA SER A 104 -0.65 16.48 -1.89
C SER A 104 -1.11 17.75 -1.19
N LEU A 105 -0.30 18.82 -1.19
CA LEU A 105 -0.60 20.08 -0.54
C LEU A 105 -0.98 21.15 -1.55
N ASN A 106 -2.06 21.90 -1.28
CA ASN A 106 -2.47 23.00 -2.12
C ASN A 106 -1.48 24.18 -1.97
N PRO A 107 -0.75 24.59 -3.03
CA PRO A 107 0.30 25.60 -2.94
C PRO A 107 -0.20 27.03 -2.66
N VAL A 108 -1.48 27.31 -2.90
CA VAL A 108 -2.09 28.65 -2.72
C VAL A 108 -2.88 28.78 -1.40
N MET A 109 -2.85 27.75 -0.55
CA MET A 109 -3.47 27.76 0.77
C MET A 109 -2.40 27.59 1.85
N SER A 110 -2.54 28.26 3.00
CA SER A 110 -1.67 28.02 4.15
C SER A 110 -1.88 26.60 4.70
N ILE A 111 -0.89 26.07 5.40
CA ILE A 111 -1.03 24.77 6.08
C ILE A 111 -2.17 24.80 7.09
N ALA A 112 -2.34 25.91 7.84
CA ALA A 112 -3.44 26.09 8.76
C ALA A 112 -4.81 25.91 8.10
N THR A 113 -5.03 26.59 6.98
CA THR A 113 -6.30 26.49 6.25
C THR A 113 -6.58 25.05 5.83
N GLN A 114 -5.60 24.39 5.22
CA GLN A 114 -5.75 23.01 4.76
C GLN A 114 -6.02 22.05 5.93
N MET A 115 -5.29 22.18 7.04
CA MET A 115 -5.46 21.31 8.21
C MET A 115 -6.76 21.57 8.98
N ILE A 116 -7.29 22.79 8.95
CA ILE A 116 -8.60 23.10 9.52
C ILE A 116 -9.71 22.53 8.63
N ASP A 117 -9.61 22.74 7.32
CA ASP A 117 -10.63 22.33 6.35
C ASP A 117 -10.84 20.81 6.29
N ILE A 118 -9.77 20.00 6.41
CA ILE A 118 -9.92 18.53 6.46
C ILE A 118 -10.71 18.03 7.67
N GLN A 119 -10.83 18.86 8.74
CA GLN A 119 -11.63 18.56 9.93
C GLN A 119 -13.12 18.96 9.74
N TYR A 120 -13.63 18.94 8.51
CA TYR A 120 -14.98 19.38 8.15
C TYR A 120 -16.11 18.63 8.86
N ARG A 121 -15.84 17.44 9.37
CA ARG A 121 -16.84 16.61 10.07
C ARG A 121 -16.97 16.90 11.55
N THR A 122 -16.06 17.67 12.13
CA THR A 122 -16.14 18.09 13.52
C THR A 122 -16.86 19.43 13.61
N SER A 123 -17.82 19.54 14.53
CA SER A 123 -18.55 20.79 14.80
C SER A 123 -17.76 21.78 15.66
N GLU A 124 -16.50 21.47 15.95
CA GLU A 124 -15.65 22.28 16.81
C GLU A 124 -15.27 23.63 16.18
N PRO A 125 -15.05 24.66 17.01
CA PRO A 125 -14.57 25.96 16.54
C PRO A 125 -13.24 25.87 15.81
N ALA A 126 -12.99 26.79 14.86
CA ALA A 126 -11.74 26.83 14.08
C ALA A 126 -10.50 26.92 14.98
N ALA A 127 -10.59 27.61 16.12
CA ALA A 127 -9.50 27.70 17.09
C ALA A 127 -9.10 26.33 17.67
N GLU A 128 -10.06 25.48 17.97
CA GLU A 128 -9.82 24.13 18.47
C GLU A 128 -9.26 23.21 17.40
N LYS A 129 -9.78 23.28 16.17
CA LYS A 129 -9.24 22.57 15.00
C LYS A 129 -7.78 22.97 14.74
N ARG A 130 -7.48 24.27 14.86
CA ARG A 130 -6.11 24.79 14.73
C ARG A 130 -5.20 24.25 15.84
N ARG A 131 -5.65 24.24 17.10
CA ARG A 131 -4.88 23.71 18.22
C ARG A 131 -4.46 22.27 17.97
N ARG A 132 -5.42 21.40 17.58
CA ARG A 132 -5.12 20.00 17.21
C ARG A 132 -4.17 19.89 16.02
N ALA A 133 -4.31 20.77 15.04
CA ALA A 133 -3.41 20.81 13.88
C ALA A 133 -1.97 21.13 14.31
N VAL A 134 -1.77 22.12 15.18
CA VAL A 134 -0.45 22.46 15.73
C VAL A 134 0.12 21.28 16.52
N GLU A 135 -0.65 20.67 17.41
CA GLU A 135 -0.23 19.50 18.19
C GLU A 135 0.18 18.33 17.27
N MET A 136 -0.53 18.11 16.18
CA MET A 136 -0.18 17.06 15.22
C MET A 136 1.09 17.39 14.44
N LEU A 137 1.30 18.67 14.08
CA LEU A 137 2.55 19.11 13.44
C LEU A 137 3.76 18.97 14.37
N ASP A 138 3.61 19.28 15.65
CA ASP A 138 4.66 19.04 16.65
C ASP A 138 4.99 17.55 16.76
N ARG A 139 3.97 16.68 16.79
CA ARG A 139 4.13 15.22 16.86
C ARG A 139 4.87 14.64 15.66
N VAL A 140 4.66 15.18 14.47
CA VAL A 140 5.40 14.75 13.25
C VAL A 140 6.76 15.45 13.13
N GLY A 141 7.15 16.28 14.11
CA GLY A 141 8.46 16.91 14.18
C GLY A 141 8.63 18.10 13.25
N ILE A 142 7.58 18.92 13.05
CA ILE A 142 7.70 20.22 12.39
C ILE A 142 8.16 21.24 13.47
N PRO A 143 9.35 21.84 13.34
CA PRO A 143 9.83 22.82 14.30
C PRO A 143 8.97 24.09 14.27
N ASP A 144 8.75 24.72 15.41
CA ASP A 144 7.97 25.95 15.56
C ASP A 144 6.56 25.87 14.94
N ALA A 145 5.88 24.73 15.13
CA ALA A 145 4.61 24.40 14.48
C ALA A 145 3.55 25.47 14.67
N ALA A 146 3.47 26.09 15.85
CA ALA A 146 2.50 27.15 16.18
C ALA A 146 2.63 28.39 15.29
N VAL A 147 3.84 28.71 14.82
CA VAL A 147 4.14 29.83 13.92
C VAL A 147 4.07 29.38 12.47
N ARG A 148 4.72 28.26 12.15
CA ARG A 148 4.89 27.81 10.79
C ARG A 148 3.62 27.24 10.16
N ILE A 149 2.62 26.89 10.95
CA ILE A 149 1.31 26.44 10.43
C ILE A 149 0.66 27.49 9.50
N ASP A 150 0.97 28.77 9.64
CA ASP A 150 0.46 29.85 8.78
C ASP A 150 1.23 29.99 7.46
N GLU A 151 2.37 29.30 7.32
CA GLU A 151 3.14 29.29 6.10
C GLU A 151 2.48 28.45 5.00
N TYR A 152 2.95 28.66 3.76
CA TYR A 152 2.51 27.90 2.57
C TYR A 152 3.43 26.72 2.30
N ALA A 153 2.93 25.71 1.57
CA ALA A 153 3.65 24.48 1.28
C ALA A 153 5.07 24.71 0.72
N HIS A 154 5.28 25.72 -0.10
CA HIS A 154 6.58 26.01 -0.73
C HIS A 154 7.68 26.45 0.26
N ARG A 155 7.32 26.83 1.50
CA ARG A 155 8.26 27.20 2.56
C ARG A 155 8.87 25.99 3.29
N PHE A 156 8.39 24.79 3.00
CA PHE A 156 8.80 23.54 3.65
C PHE A 156 9.66 22.70 2.71
N SER A 157 10.66 21.98 3.28
CA SER A 157 11.43 20.99 2.53
C SER A 157 10.53 19.79 2.10
N GLY A 158 11.00 18.96 1.19
CA GLY A 158 10.27 17.77 0.74
C GLY A 158 9.88 16.85 1.91
N GLY A 159 10.83 16.54 2.79
CA GLY A 159 10.55 15.71 3.99
C GLY A 159 9.59 16.37 4.97
N MET A 160 9.63 17.69 5.13
CA MET A 160 8.65 18.39 5.96
C MET A 160 7.25 18.38 5.35
N ARG A 161 7.12 18.54 4.03
CA ARG A 161 5.83 18.40 3.34
C ARG A 161 5.26 16.99 3.48
N GLN A 162 6.12 15.97 3.40
CA GLN A 162 5.71 14.58 3.64
C GLN A 162 5.19 14.39 5.07
N ARG A 163 5.88 14.92 6.09
CA ARG A 163 5.42 14.88 7.48
C ARG A 163 4.09 15.62 7.67
N ILE A 164 3.91 16.77 7.00
CA ILE A 164 2.65 17.51 7.01
C ILE A 164 1.53 16.68 6.37
N ALA A 165 1.78 16.03 5.22
CA ALA A 165 0.80 15.16 4.58
C ALA A 165 0.39 13.97 5.48
N ILE A 166 1.36 13.36 6.17
CA ILE A 166 1.10 12.33 7.18
C ILE A 166 0.28 12.89 8.34
N ALA A 167 0.64 14.07 8.87
CA ALA A 167 -0.11 14.74 9.93
C ALA A 167 -1.57 14.99 9.53
N MET A 168 -1.80 15.47 8.32
CA MET A 168 -3.14 15.68 7.77
C MET A 168 -3.92 14.36 7.68
N ALA A 169 -3.32 13.29 7.16
CA ALA A 169 -3.97 12.00 7.04
C ALA A 169 -4.37 11.42 8.42
N LEU A 170 -3.58 11.67 9.45
CA LEU A 170 -3.80 11.14 10.81
C LEU A 170 -4.71 12.00 11.67
N LEU A 171 -4.88 13.28 11.32
CA LEU A 171 -5.66 14.24 12.12
C LEU A 171 -7.12 13.81 12.31
N MET A 172 -7.67 13.06 11.36
CA MET A 172 -9.03 12.53 11.41
C MET A 172 -9.14 11.14 12.09
N ARG A 173 -8.02 10.58 12.57
CA ARG A 173 -7.93 9.26 13.21
C ARG A 173 -8.60 8.15 12.38
N PRO A 174 -8.13 7.92 11.14
CA PRO A 174 -8.75 6.96 10.25
C PRO A 174 -8.63 5.53 10.78
N SER A 175 -9.63 4.67 10.47
CA SER A 175 -9.55 3.23 10.75
C SER A 175 -8.57 2.50 9.84
N LEU A 176 -8.34 3.04 8.63
CA LEU A 176 -7.35 2.54 7.67
C LEU A 176 -6.56 3.71 7.08
N LEU A 177 -5.24 3.70 7.28
CA LEU A 177 -4.30 4.58 6.60
C LEU A 177 -3.66 3.83 5.43
N ILE A 178 -3.76 4.38 4.22
CA ILE A 178 -3.04 3.88 3.05
C ILE A 178 -1.84 4.78 2.82
N ALA A 179 -0.63 4.23 2.88
CA ALA A 179 0.61 4.92 2.62
C ALA A 179 1.20 4.38 1.31
N ASP A 180 0.99 5.08 0.20
CA ASP A 180 1.44 4.69 -1.14
C ASP A 180 2.82 5.28 -1.42
N GLU A 181 3.85 4.46 -1.27
CA GLU A 181 5.26 4.82 -1.44
C GLU A 181 5.65 6.15 -0.76
N PRO A 182 5.36 6.33 0.54
CA PRO A 182 5.45 7.63 1.20
C PRO A 182 6.89 8.14 1.38
N THR A 183 7.89 7.38 0.93
CA THR A 183 9.32 7.67 1.12
C THR A 183 10.11 7.76 -0.18
N THR A 184 9.51 7.47 -1.34
CA THR A 184 10.21 7.32 -2.64
C THR A 184 11.00 8.55 -3.09
N ALA A 185 10.62 9.75 -2.68
CA ALA A 185 11.29 11.01 -3.05
C ALA A 185 12.21 11.56 -1.94
N LEU A 186 12.50 10.75 -0.91
CA LEU A 186 13.28 11.16 0.27
C LEU A 186 14.67 10.50 0.26
N ASP A 187 15.62 11.17 0.89
CA ASP A 187 16.91 10.54 1.18
C ASP A 187 16.76 9.49 2.30
N VAL A 188 17.76 8.59 2.42
CA VAL A 188 17.73 7.44 3.34
C VAL A 188 17.49 7.86 4.79
N THR A 189 18.03 9.02 5.20
CA THR A 189 17.88 9.53 6.58
C THR A 189 16.43 9.97 6.84
N LEU A 190 15.83 10.69 5.89
CA LEU A 190 14.43 11.11 5.99
C LEU A 190 13.49 9.92 5.88
N GLU A 191 13.80 8.93 5.04
CA GLU A 191 13.06 7.69 4.93
C GLU A 191 12.97 6.96 6.28
N ALA A 192 14.11 6.74 6.96
CA ALA A 192 14.15 6.13 8.29
C ALA A 192 13.33 6.92 9.33
N GLN A 193 13.39 8.25 9.28
CA GLN A 193 12.60 9.10 10.17
C GLN A 193 11.09 8.97 9.94
N ILE A 194 10.62 8.85 8.70
CA ILE A 194 9.21 8.63 8.37
C ILE A 194 8.75 7.25 8.86
N VAL A 195 9.56 6.21 8.69
CA VAL A 195 9.25 4.86 9.20
C VAL A 195 9.13 4.87 10.72
N HIS A 196 10.09 5.48 11.41
CA HIS A 196 10.04 5.62 12.87
C HIS A 196 8.79 6.40 13.32
N LEU A 197 8.45 7.47 12.63
CA LEU A 197 7.23 8.26 12.86
C LEU A 197 5.98 7.38 12.71
N LEU A 198 5.83 6.63 11.61
CA LEU A 198 4.69 5.74 11.39
C LEU A 198 4.59 4.66 12.47
N LYS A 199 5.72 4.09 12.90
CA LYS A 199 5.77 3.14 14.03
C LYS A 199 5.28 3.75 15.35
N SER A 200 5.73 4.96 15.66
CA SER A 200 5.31 5.65 16.90
C SER A 200 3.82 5.97 16.88
N LEU A 201 3.34 6.50 15.76
CA LEU A 201 1.94 6.88 15.57
C LEU A 201 1.00 5.67 15.53
N LYS A 202 1.47 4.50 14.99
CA LYS A 202 0.68 3.26 14.98
C LYS A 202 0.28 2.80 16.37
N ARG A 203 1.14 2.98 17.37
CA ARG A 203 0.84 2.62 18.77
C ARG A 203 -0.32 3.42 19.38
N GLU A 204 -0.58 4.59 18.82
CA GLU A 204 -1.64 5.50 19.27
C GLU A 204 -2.87 5.48 18.36
N LEU A 205 -2.73 4.96 17.13
CA LEU A 205 -3.82 4.78 16.20
C LEU A 205 -4.56 3.48 16.51
N ASP A 206 -5.85 3.60 16.77
CA ASP A 206 -6.77 2.45 16.79
C ASP A 206 -7.22 2.12 15.36
N GLY A 207 -6.25 1.81 14.51
CA GLY A 207 -6.48 1.59 13.07
C GLY A 207 -5.40 0.72 12.44
N SER A 208 -5.58 0.35 11.18
CA SER A 208 -4.62 -0.42 10.38
C SER A 208 -3.88 0.48 9.40
N ILE A 209 -2.70 0.04 8.96
CA ILE A 209 -1.92 0.71 7.91
C ILE A 209 -1.71 -0.26 6.76
N LEU A 210 -2.06 0.16 5.55
CA LEU A 210 -1.65 -0.48 4.31
C LEU A 210 -0.45 0.29 3.76
N PHE A 211 0.74 -0.30 3.86
CA PHE A 211 2.00 0.35 3.51
C PHE A 211 2.54 -0.22 2.20
N VAL A 212 2.61 0.59 1.16
CA VAL A 212 3.15 0.18 -0.13
C VAL A 212 4.56 0.72 -0.29
N SER A 213 5.50 -0.16 -0.59
CA SER A 213 6.88 0.21 -0.84
C SER A 213 7.55 -0.78 -1.79
N HIS A 214 8.55 -0.32 -2.53
CA HIS A 214 9.48 -1.18 -3.26
C HIS A 214 10.75 -1.48 -2.43
N ASN A 215 10.94 -0.83 -1.28
CA ASN A 215 12.06 -1.05 -0.37
C ASN A 215 11.71 -2.14 0.65
N LEU A 216 12.32 -3.33 0.49
CA LEU A 216 12.07 -4.48 1.35
C LEU A 216 12.57 -4.27 2.77
N GLY A 217 13.64 -3.48 2.97
CA GLY A 217 14.14 -3.13 4.29
C GLY A 217 13.11 -2.39 5.14
N LEU A 218 12.39 -1.43 4.54
CA LEU A 218 11.32 -0.70 5.23
C LEU A 218 10.14 -1.60 5.57
N ILE A 219 9.79 -2.51 4.66
CA ILE A 219 8.75 -3.51 4.90
C ILE A 219 9.14 -4.40 6.09
N ALA A 220 10.37 -4.90 6.11
CA ALA A 220 10.88 -5.73 7.20
C ALA A 220 10.86 -5.01 8.55
N GLU A 221 11.14 -3.71 8.53
CA GLU A 221 11.19 -2.89 9.73
C GLU A 221 9.81 -2.49 10.27
N LEU A 222 8.85 -2.15 9.38
CA LEU A 222 7.59 -1.50 9.75
C LEU A 222 6.41 -2.46 9.85
N CYS A 223 6.33 -3.48 8.95
CA CYS A 223 5.11 -4.25 8.75
C CYS A 223 5.01 -5.47 9.68
N ASP A 224 3.78 -5.89 9.98
CA ASP A 224 3.47 -7.16 10.65
C ASP A 224 3.36 -8.29 9.63
N GLU A 225 2.72 -8.01 8.48
CA GLU A 225 2.45 -8.95 7.40
C GLU A 225 2.84 -8.33 6.05
N VAL A 226 3.13 -9.19 5.07
CA VAL A 226 3.53 -8.75 3.72
C VAL A 226 2.75 -9.51 2.66
N VAL A 227 2.25 -8.75 1.70
CA VAL A 227 1.59 -9.21 0.48
C VAL A 227 2.51 -8.95 -0.70
N VAL A 228 2.85 -9.99 -1.42
CA VAL A 228 3.68 -9.90 -2.64
C VAL A 228 2.77 -9.93 -3.86
N MET A 229 2.87 -8.91 -4.69
CA MET A 229 2.12 -8.80 -5.94
C MET A 229 3.01 -8.96 -7.17
N TYR A 230 2.52 -9.71 -8.15
CA TYR A 230 3.16 -9.86 -9.45
C TYR A 230 2.12 -9.85 -10.58
N ALA A 231 2.29 -8.99 -11.57
CA ALA A 231 1.44 -8.89 -12.77
C ALA A 231 -0.08 -8.96 -12.48
N GLY A 232 -0.53 -8.20 -11.48
CA GLY A 232 -1.94 -8.08 -11.10
C GLY A 232 -2.46 -9.14 -10.14
N GLU A 233 -1.64 -10.08 -9.70
CA GLU A 233 -2.03 -11.12 -8.74
C GLU A 233 -1.29 -10.99 -7.41
N VAL A 234 -1.95 -11.39 -6.32
CA VAL A 234 -1.28 -11.72 -5.07
C VAL A 234 -0.68 -13.12 -5.23
N VAL A 235 0.64 -13.22 -5.11
CA VAL A 235 1.37 -14.48 -5.28
C VAL A 235 1.82 -15.11 -3.96
N GLU A 236 2.00 -14.29 -2.92
CA GLU A 236 2.34 -14.75 -1.57
C GLU A 236 1.86 -13.74 -0.53
N HIS A 237 1.36 -14.23 0.62
CA HIS A 237 0.98 -13.44 1.79
C HIS A 237 1.44 -14.17 3.04
N ALA A 238 2.19 -13.51 3.90
CA ALA A 238 2.73 -14.10 5.11
C ALA A 238 3.06 -13.03 6.16
N THR A 239 3.39 -13.47 7.37
CA THR A 239 4.06 -12.61 8.35
C THR A 239 5.40 -12.13 7.76
N VAL A 240 5.86 -10.95 8.15
CA VAL A 240 7.18 -10.43 7.75
C VAL A 240 8.26 -11.48 8.00
N ARG A 241 8.26 -12.08 9.19
CA ARG A 241 9.26 -13.10 9.59
C ARG A 241 9.27 -14.28 8.61
N ASP A 242 8.11 -14.84 8.31
CA ASP A 242 8.05 -16.03 7.45
C ASP A 242 8.38 -15.69 6.00
N LEU A 243 7.94 -14.54 5.50
CA LEU A 243 8.26 -14.11 4.13
C LEU A 243 9.77 -13.92 3.94
N PHE A 244 10.47 -13.28 4.89
CA PHE A 244 11.89 -13.00 4.78
C PHE A 244 12.78 -14.21 5.04
N HIS A 245 12.38 -15.16 5.89
CA HIS A 245 13.16 -16.34 6.23
C HIS A 245 12.74 -17.60 5.49
N ARG A 246 11.49 -17.71 5.06
CA ARG A 246 10.91 -18.91 4.45
C ARG A 246 10.02 -18.58 3.24
N PRO A 247 10.50 -17.77 2.28
CA PRO A 247 9.69 -17.42 1.09
C PRO A 247 9.33 -18.70 0.32
N ARG A 248 8.06 -18.84 -0.05
CA ARG A 248 7.54 -20.04 -0.71
C ARG A 248 7.40 -19.86 -2.22
N HIS A 249 7.03 -18.66 -2.68
CA HIS A 249 6.91 -18.39 -4.11
C HIS A 249 8.28 -18.12 -4.75
N PRO A 250 8.60 -18.73 -5.91
CA PRO A 250 9.88 -18.48 -6.60
C PRO A 250 10.14 -17.00 -6.90
N TYR A 251 9.10 -16.23 -7.25
CA TYR A 251 9.22 -14.79 -7.44
C TYR A 251 9.65 -14.07 -6.16
N THR A 252 9.06 -14.40 -5.01
CA THR A 252 9.43 -13.80 -3.71
C THR A 252 10.89 -14.09 -3.37
N ARG A 253 11.34 -15.32 -3.60
CA ARG A 253 12.77 -15.69 -3.40
C ARG A 253 13.71 -14.84 -4.24
N LEU A 254 13.39 -14.67 -5.52
CA LEU A 254 14.17 -13.82 -6.43
C LEU A 254 14.11 -12.34 -6.03
N LEU A 255 12.91 -11.84 -5.66
CA LEU A 255 12.72 -10.46 -5.22
C LEU A 255 13.59 -10.14 -3.99
N LEU A 256 13.61 -11.04 -2.99
CA LEU A 256 14.45 -10.92 -1.81
C LEU A 256 15.95 -11.06 -2.12
N ALA A 257 16.32 -11.86 -3.13
CA ALA A 257 17.71 -12.01 -3.56
C ALA A 257 18.25 -10.77 -4.32
N CYS A 258 17.36 -9.94 -4.86
CA CYS A 258 17.69 -8.69 -5.52
C CYS A 258 17.86 -7.51 -4.53
N ASP A 259 17.60 -7.72 -3.22
CA ASP A 259 17.73 -6.67 -2.22
C ASP A 259 19.20 -6.29 -1.98
N PRO A 260 19.62 -5.04 -2.26
CA PRO A 260 21.01 -4.59 -2.06
C PRO A 260 21.51 -4.77 -0.63
N ALA A 261 20.64 -4.65 0.37
CA ALA A 261 21.03 -4.82 1.77
C ALA A 261 21.51 -6.26 2.07
N ARG A 262 20.86 -7.27 1.49
CA ARG A 262 21.27 -8.68 1.63
C ARG A 262 22.56 -9.01 0.88
N VAL A 263 22.80 -8.35 -0.26
CA VAL A 263 24.02 -8.55 -1.04
C VAL A 263 25.22 -7.96 -0.32
N ALA A 264 25.07 -6.82 0.34
CA ALA A 264 26.15 -6.19 1.13
C ALA A 264 26.65 -7.10 2.27
N GLU A 265 25.77 -7.89 2.89
CA GLU A 265 26.12 -8.87 3.93
C GLU A 265 26.83 -10.12 3.37
N GLY A 266 26.54 -10.51 2.12
CA GLY A 266 27.06 -11.75 1.50
C GLY A 266 28.22 -11.60 0.52
N GLY A 267 28.57 -10.37 0.10
CA GLY A 267 29.72 -10.08 -0.80
C GLY A 267 29.60 -10.63 -2.22
N GLY A 268 28.40 -11.02 -2.68
CA GLY A 268 28.14 -11.57 -4.01
C GLY A 268 27.70 -10.51 -5.03
N PRO A 269 27.63 -10.85 -6.34
CA PRO A 269 27.09 -9.96 -7.35
C PRO A 269 25.57 -9.73 -7.13
N LEU A 270 25.10 -8.52 -7.45
CA LEU A 270 23.66 -8.20 -7.45
C LEU A 270 22.93 -9.16 -8.39
N GLN A 271 21.96 -9.88 -7.83
CA GLN A 271 21.07 -10.71 -8.60
C GLN A 271 19.99 -9.86 -9.26
N THR A 272 19.55 -10.26 -10.44
CA THR A 272 18.43 -9.64 -11.15
C THR A 272 17.39 -10.69 -11.49
N ILE A 273 16.11 -10.32 -11.46
CA ILE A 273 15.06 -11.22 -11.93
C ILE A 273 15.09 -11.21 -13.46
N PRO A 274 15.37 -12.34 -14.13
CA PRO A 274 15.54 -12.37 -15.58
C PRO A 274 14.25 -12.01 -16.32
N GLY A 275 14.39 -11.37 -17.50
CA GLY A 275 13.26 -10.95 -18.34
C GLY A 275 12.49 -9.75 -17.78
N GLY A 276 11.34 -9.43 -18.38
CA GLY A 276 10.44 -8.34 -17.97
C GLY A 276 9.08 -8.86 -17.50
N LEU A 277 8.26 -7.95 -16.99
CA LEU A 277 6.86 -8.25 -16.68
C LEU A 277 6.13 -8.74 -17.93
N PRO A 278 5.19 -9.68 -17.81
CA PRO A 278 4.37 -10.12 -18.93
C PRO A 278 3.51 -8.95 -19.46
N ASP A 279 3.16 -9.03 -20.75
CA ASP A 279 2.23 -8.07 -21.33
C ASP A 279 0.84 -8.22 -20.67
N LEU A 280 0.38 -7.17 -20.01
CA LEU A 280 -0.91 -7.14 -19.31
C LEU A 280 -2.11 -7.25 -20.28
N ALA A 281 -1.89 -7.06 -21.60
CA ALA A 281 -2.91 -7.30 -22.63
C ALA A 281 -2.98 -8.77 -23.02
N ALA A 282 -1.90 -9.54 -22.83
CA ALA A 282 -1.76 -10.94 -23.25
C ALA A 282 -1.23 -11.83 -22.12
N LEU A 283 -1.79 -11.68 -20.91
CA LEU A 283 -1.39 -12.50 -19.76
C LEU A 283 -1.59 -14.00 -20.02
N PRO A 284 -0.66 -14.85 -19.57
CA PRO A 284 -0.79 -16.32 -19.68
C PRO A 284 -2.04 -16.81 -18.92
N GLN A 285 -2.62 -17.91 -19.37
CA GLN A 285 -3.79 -18.51 -18.70
C GLN A 285 -3.44 -19.09 -17.33
N GLY A 286 -2.22 -19.63 -17.18
CA GLY A 286 -1.73 -20.21 -15.93
C GLY A 286 -1.03 -19.20 -15.02
N CYS A 287 0.02 -19.67 -14.35
CA CYS A 287 0.86 -18.86 -13.48
C CYS A 287 1.51 -17.70 -14.25
N VAL A 288 1.27 -16.47 -13.83
CA VAL A 288 1.79 -15.25 -14.46
C VAL A 288 3.30 -15.14 -14.41
N PHE A 289 3.95 -15.82 -13.47
CA PHE A 289 5.41 -15.82 -13.31
C PHE A 289 6.11 -16.94 -14.10
N ARG A 290 5.37 -17.87 -14.74
CA ARG A 290 5.91 -19.09 -15.36
C ARG A 290 7.08 -18.83 -16.31
N SER A 291 7.00 -17.79 -17.16
CA SER A 291 8.04 -17.49 -18.16
C SER A 291 9.38 -17.04 -17.57
N ARG A 292 9.38 -16.59 -16.32
CA ARG A 292 10.55 -16.11 -15.56
C ARG A 292 10.92 -17.06 -14.41
N CYS A 293 10.12 -18.09 -14.19
CA CYS A 293 10.25 -18.99 -13.04
C CYS A 293 11.37 -20.03 -13.29
N PRO A 294 12.43 -20.07 -12.48
CA PRO A 294 13.47 -21.11 -12.62
C PRO A 294 12.93 -22.51 -12.28
N ASP A 295 11.84 -22.58 -11.51
CA ASP A 295 11.23 -23.83 -11.02
C ASP A 295 9.97 -24.20 -11.80
N GLY A 296 9.74 -23.62 -13.00
CA GLY A 296 8.51 -23.82 -13.79
C GLY A 296 8.32 -25.27 -14.23
N ILE A 297 7.10 -25.76 -14.08
CA ILE A 297 6.67 -27.12 -14.51
C ILE A 297 5.37 -27.04 -15.33
N ASP A 298 4.98 -28.12 -15.95
CA ASP A 298 3.77 -28.15 -16.79
C ASP A 298 2.47 -27.84 -16.04
N ALA A 299 2.38 -28.22 -14.77
CA ALA A 299 1.26 -27.87 -13.91
C ALA A 299 1.06 -26.34 -13.73
N CYS A 300 2.10 -25.52 -13.98
CA CYS A 300 2.00 -24.06 -13.97
C CYS A 300 1.24 -23.49 -15.18
N GLN A 301 0.85 -24.31 -16.17
CA GLN A 301 -0.01 -23.90 -17.29
C GLN A 301 -1.47 -23.69 -16.85
N ALA A 302 -1.87 -24.32 -15.75
CA ALA A 302 -3.17 -24.08 -15.14
C ALA A 302 -3.12 -22.91 -14.15
N GLN A 303 -4.26 -22.21 -13.98
CA GLN A 303 -4.39 -21.17 -12.97
C GLN A 303 -4.19 -21.77 -11.57
N GLN A 304 -3.37 -21.12 -10.77
CA GLN A 304 -3.11 -21.55 -9.39
C GLN A 304 -3.96 -20.73 -8.42
N PRO A 305 -4.76 -21.34 -7.54
CA PRO A 305 -5.40 -20.63 -6.46
C PRO A 305 -4.39 -20.28 -5.35
N MET A 306 -4.71 -19.29 -4.51
CA MET A 306 -4.03 -19.12 -3.24
C MET A 306 -4.27 -20.36 -2.37
N ARG A 307 -3.22 -20.87 -1.73
CA ARG A 307 -3.28 -22.07 -0.86
C ARG A 307 -2.51 -21.80 0.43
N PRO A 308 -2.99 -22.31 1.58
CA PRO A 308 -2.22 -22.27 2.80
C PRO A 308 -0.93 -23.11 2.65
N ALA A 309 0.21 -22.50 2.97
CA ALA A 309 1.52 -23.16 3.04
C ALA A 309 1.95 -23.41 4.49
N ALA A 310 1.44 -22.60 5.43
CA ALA A 310 1.56 -22.75 6.87
C ALA A 310 0.44 -21.94 7.56
N ALA A 311 0.40 -21.92 8.89
CA ALA A 311 -0.42 -20.95 9.62
C ALA A 311 0.03 -19.53 9.21
N ASP A 312 -0.93 -18.66 8.89
CA ASP A 312 -0.69 -17.26 8.46
C ASP A 312 0.27 -17.09 7.26
N HIS A 313 0.39 -18.13 6.40
CA HIS A 313 1.22 -18.12 5.20
C HIS A 313 0.48 -18.74 4.02
N GLU A 314 0.11 -17.94 3.05
CA GLU A 314 -0.58 -18.34 1.82
C GLU A 314 0.29 -18.10 0.59
N VAL A 315 0.18 -18.97 -0.42
CA VAL A 315 0.98 -18.89 -1.64
C VAL A 315 0.21 -19.34 -2.87
N ARG A 316 0.40 -18.65 -3.99
CA ARG A 316 -0.15 -18.98 -5.31
C ARG A 316 0.88 -19.76 -6.13
N CYS A 317 1.31 -20.94 -5.63
CA CYS A 317 2.31 -21.76 -6.30
C CYS A 317 2.05 -23.25 -6.08
N VAL A 318 1.99 -24.04 -7.17
CA VAL A 318 1.77 -25.48 -7.10
C VAL A 318 2.91 -26.23 -6.39
N ARG A 319 4.16 -25.75 -6.50
CA ARG A 319 5.32 -26.40 -5.89
C ARG A 319 5.50 -26.10 -4.40
N ALA A 320 5.00 -24.95 -3.95
CA ALA A 320 5.19 -24.53 -2.56
C ALA A 320 4.49 -25.42 -1.53
N VAL A 321 3.50 -26.20 -1.95
CA VAL A 321 2.71 -27.11 -1.10
C VAL A 321 3.44 -28.44 -0.84
N HIS A 322 4.51 -28.75 -1.62
CA HIS A 322 5.21 -30.04 -1.55
C HIS A 322 6.55 -30.00 -0.75
N HIS A 323 6.91 -28.86 -0.17
CA HIS A 323 8.12 -28.70 0.65
C HIS A 323 7.71 -28.41 2.11
N GLY A 324 6.99 -29.36 2.71
CA GLY A 324 6.73 -29.44 4.14
C GLY A 324 7.74 -30.34 4.81
#